data_7445e99984895a2e72327285a4233636
#
_entry.id   7445e99984895a2e72327285a4233636
#
_cell.length_a   1.000
_cell.length_b   1.000
_cell.length_c   1.000
_cell.angle_alpha   90.00
_cell.angle_beta   90.00
_cell.angle_gamma   90.00
#
_symmetry.space_group_name_H-M   'P 1'
#
loop_
_entity.id
_entity.type
_entity.pdbx_description
1 polymer ?
#
loop_
_entity_poly.entity_id
_entity_poly.type
_entity_poly.pdbx_seq_one_letter_code
_entity_poly.pdbx_strand_id
1 'polypeptide(L)'
;LSEETASKVEPKFDFERTSDYSGAMLQNGFKPQKDKFKGARIFTTVLIVIIAVVSLVTALLCVAAAHPDKFLLDRGLAVCSENVAGSNIKSGSLCLTRRASAASADEVALYKLGGKYAFAFGSSLPEGASIVALATHCVPFIGKFISSVTNMWIVYACSALAAILIILIIRLAAFSAPDESVTDGVKSKKSRK
;
A
#
# COMPACT_ATOMS: atom_id res chain seq x y z
N LEU A 1 -23.89 50.85 -70.74
CA LEU A 1 -23.61 49.49 -70.36
C LEU A 1 -22.11 49.40 -70.04
N SER A 2 -21.76 49.47 -68.77
CA SER A 2 -20.37 49.42 -68.28
C SER A 2 -20.23 48.09 -67.50
N GLU A 3 -19.44 47.19 -68.03
CA GLU A 3 -19.03 45.98 -67.35
C GLU A 3 -17.88 46.35 -66.35
N GLU A 4 -18.15 46.21 -65.10
CA GLU A 4 -17.21 46.43 -63.99
C GLU A 4 -16.51 45.08 -63.78
N THR A 5 -15.27 44.97 -64.23
CA THR A 5 -14.39 43.84 -64.03
C THR A 5 -13.91 43.84 -62.59
N ALA A 6 -14.53 43.00 -61.75
CA ALA A 6 -14.08 42.71 -60.38
C ALA A 6 -12.75 41.92 -60.45
N SER A 7 -11.66 42.62 -60.15
CA SER A 7 -10.34 42.03 -59.95
C SER A 7 -10.35 41.15 -58.69
N LYS A 8 -10.35 39.87 -58.85
CA LYS A 8 -10.23 38.86 -57.82
C LYS A 8 -8.77 38.83 -57.33
N VAL A 9 -8.51 39.55 -56.22
CA VAL A 9 -7.22 39.48 -55.53
C VAL A 9 -7.20 38.17 -54.77
N GLU A 10 -6.47 37.20 -55.31
CA GLU A 10 -6.13 35.98 -54.55
C GLU A 10 -5.08 36.34 -53.46
N PRO A 11 -5.32 36.01 -52.22
CA PRO A 11 -4.30 36.19 -51.21
C PRO A 11 -3.16 35.19 -51.47
N LYS A 12 -2.02 35.69 -51.94
CA LYS A 12 -0.78 34.91 -51.98
C LYS A 12 -0.40 34.58 -50.55
N PHE A 13 -0.62 33.33 -50.18
CA PHE A 13 -0.14 32.80 -48.94
C PHE A 13 1.38 32.58 -49.04
N ASP A 14 2.17 33.50 -48.45
CA ASP A 14 3.61 33.40 -48.44
C ASP A 14 4.01 32.27 -47.50
N PHE A 15 4.23 31.11 -48.05
CA PHE A 15 4.65 29.89 -47.35
C PHE A 15 6.08 30.01 -46.78
N GLU A 16 6.87 30.94 -47.27
CA GLU A 16 8.24 31.17 -46.77
C GLU A 16 8.30 31.81 -45.38
N ARG A 17 7.26 32.56 -44.96
CA ARG A 17 7.23 33.19 -43.63
C ARG A 17 6.91 32.26 -42.51
N THR A 18 6.35 31.09 -42.77
CA THR A 18 6.03 30.09 -41.74
C THR A 18 7.22 29.19 -41.39
N SER A 19 8.21 29.06 -42.31
CA SER A 19 9.41 28.25 -42.03
C SER A 19 10.34 28.86 -41.01
N ASP A 20 10.44 30.21 -40.95
CA ASP A 20 11.31 30.89 -39.98
C ASP A 20 10.73 30.84 -38.55
N TYR A 21 9.41 30.77 -38.40
CA TYR A 21 8.78 30.65 -37.10
C TYR A 21 8.94 29.25 -36.48
N SER A 22 8.93 28.21 -37.30
CA SER A 22 9.14 26.84 -36.81
C SER A 22 10.58 26.59 -36.43
N GLY A 23 11.55 27.20 -37.14
CA GLY A 23 12.97 27.10 -36.76
C GLY A 23 13.32 27.81 -35.49
N ALA A 24 12.75 28.98 -35.21
CA ALA A 24 12.97 29.72 -33.97
C ALA A 24 12.33 29.06 -32.73
N MET A 25 11.20 28.36 -32.91
CA MET A 25 10.61 27.57 -31.82
C MET A 25 11.40 26.29 -31.51
N LEU A 26 12.06 25.70 -32.50
CA LEU A 26 12.88 24.50 -32.31
C LEU A 26 14.25 24.82 -31.73
N GLN A 27 14.81 26.03 -31.97
CA GLN A 27 16.09 26.43 -31.39
C GLN A 27 16.03 26.97 -29.96
N ASN A 28 14.88 27.47 -29.52
CA ASN A 28 14.65 27.69 -28.10
C ASN A 28 14.45 26.32 -27.45
N GLY A 29 15.57 25.59 -27.32
CA GLY A 29 15.62 24.26 -26.75
C GLY A 29 14.70 24.21 -25.54
N PHE A 30 13.69 23.37 -25.61
CA PHE A 30 12.90 22.93 -24.47
C PHE A 30 13.91 22.42 -23.44
N LYS A 31 14.44 23.36 -22.62
CA LYS A 31 15.25 22.99 -21.47
C LYS A 31 14.30 22.16 -20.63
N PRO A 32 14.50 20.85 -20.49
CA PRO A 32 13.62 20.05 -19.67
C PRO A 32 13.67 20.69 -18.30
N GLN A 33 12.55 21.29 -17.90
CA GLN A 33 12.40 21.88 -16.59
C GLN A 33 12.71 20.74 -15.63
N LYS A 34 13.86 20.85 -14.94
CA LYS A 34 14.28 19.84 -13.95
C LYS A 34 13.10 19.72 -13.00
N ASP A 35 12.38 18.58 -13.08
CA ASP A 35 11.25 18.29 -12.20
C ASP A 35 11.73 18.39 -10.76
N LYS A 36 11.56 19.57 -10.15
CA LYS A 36 11.92 19.86 -8.76
C LYS A 36 11.25 18.86 -7.79
N PHE A 37 10.23 18.16 -8.28
CA PHE A 37 9.41 17.23 -7.51
C PHE A 37 9.62 15.74 -7.85
N LYS A 38 10.62 15.38 -8.69
CA LYS A 38 10.88 13.95 -9.00
C LYS A 38 11.08 13.12 -7.73
N GLY A 39 11.85 13.65 -6.76
CA GLY A 39 12.08 12.97 -5.49
C GLY A 39 10.80 12.75 -4.68
N ALA A 40 9.92 13.75 -4.62
CA ALA A 40 8.65 13.63 -3.90
C ALA A 40 7.71 12.63 -4.57
N ARG A 41 7.67 12.55 -5.91
CA ARG A 41 6.89 11.54 -6.64
C ARG A 41 7.36 10.13 -6.35
N ILE A 42 8.69 9.90 -6.37
CA ILE A 42 9.27 8.59 -6.05
C ILE A 42 8.95 8.23 -4.61
N PHE A 43 9.17 9.16 -3.67
CA PHE A 43 8.92 8.93 -2.25
C PHE A 43 7.43 8.56 -1.97
N THR A 44 6.47 9.29 -2.52
CA THR A 44 5.04 8.98 -2.33
C THR A 44 4.65 7.65 -2.96
N THR A 45 5.23 7.29 -4.11
CA THR A 45 4.98 5.99 -4.74
C THR A 45 5.53 4.84 -3.88
N VAL A 46 6.75 4.97 -3.38
CA VAL A 46 7.37 3.98 -2.48
C VAL A 46 6.55 3.83 -1.21
N LEU A 47 6.07 4.93 -0.62
CA LEU A 47 5.24 4.90 0.59
C LEU A 47 3.92 4.14 0.36
N ILE A 48 3.24 4.37 -0.77
CA ILE A 48 2.01 3.65 -1.13
C ILE A 48 2.29 2.15 -1.27
N VAL A 49 3.38 1.78 -1.94
CA VAL A 49 3.77 0.37 -2.10
C VAL A 49 4.04 -0.28 -0.75
N ILE A 50 4.76 0.40 0.16
CA ILE A 50 5.03 -0.12 1.50
C ILE A 50 3.72 -0.35 2.26
N ILE A 51 2.80 0.63 2.25
CA ILE A 51 1.50 0.50 2.92
C ILE A 51 0.71 -0.70 2.33
N ALA A 52 0.69 -0.84 1.02
CA ALA A 52 0.00 -1.95 0.35
C ALA A 52 0.59 -3.32 0.75
N VAL A 53 1.92 -3.44 0.75
CA VAL A 53 2.62 -4.68 1.14
C VAL A 53 2.35 -5.01 2.61
N VAL A 54 2.48 -4.04 3.52
CA VAL A 54 2.20 -4.25 4.95
C VAL A 54 0.75 -4.67 5.17
N SER A 55 -0.21 -4.03 4.49
CA SER A 55 -1.63 -4.38 4.58
C SER A 55 -1.90 -5.79 4.08
N LEU A 56 -1.27 -6.19 2.97
CA LEU A 56 -1.40 -7.54 2.42
C LEU A 56 -0.84 -8.60 3.37
N VAL A 57 0.36 -8.37 3.91
CA VAL A 57 0.99 -9.29 4.88
C VAL A 57 0.13 -9.41 6.14
N THR A 58 -0.38 -8.30 6.66
CA THR A 58 -1.27 -8.30 7.84
C THR A 58 -2.55 -9.10 7.56
N ALA A 59 -3.17 -8.91 6.40
CA ALA A 59 -4.36 -9.66 6.00
C ALA A 59 -4.08 -11.17 5.91
N LEU A 60 -2.96 -11.58 5.32
CA LEU A 60 -2.55 -12.98 5.25
C LEU A 60 -2.31 -13.59 6.65
N LEU A 61 -1.66 -12.84 7.55
CA LEU A 61 -1.45 -13.29 8.93
C LEU A 61 -2.77 -13.43 9.69
N CYS A 62 -3.73 -12.52 9.51
CA CYS A 62 -5.05 -12.61 10.13
C CYS A 62 -5.83 -13.83 9.63
N VAL A 63 -5.81 -14.10 8.33
CA VAL A 63 -6.46 -15.29 7.75
C VAL A 63 -5.82 -16.58 8.24
N ALA A 64 -4.48 -16.64 8.29
CA ALA A 64 -3.76 -17.80 8.80
C ALA A 64 -4.04 -18.04 10.29
N ALA A 65 -4.07 -16.99 11.10
CA ALA A 65 -4.37 -17.08 12.53
C ALA A 65 -5.84 -17.44 12.84
N ALA A 66 -6.78 -17.07 11.96
CA ALA A 66 -8.19 -17.43 12.08
C ALA A 66 -8.46 -18.93 11.77
N HIS A 67 -7.55 -19.58 11.05
CA HIS A 67 -7.66 -20.97 10.66
C HIS A 67 -6.44 -21.79 11.11
N PRO A 68 -6.27 -22.01 12.42
CA PRO A 68 -5.08 -22.65 12.97
C PRO A 68 -4.95 -24.15 12.61
N ASP A 69 -5.99 -24.73 12.03
CA ASP A 69 -6.04 -26.10 11.48
C ASP A 69 -5.57 -26.19 10.02
N LYS A 70 -5.40 -25.04 9.34
CA LYS A 70 -4.90 -24.97 7.97
C LYS A 70 -3.39 -24.75 7.98
N PHE A 71 -2.66 -25.72 7.47
CA PHE A 71 -1.20 -25.70 7.43
C PHE A 71 -0.73 -25.38 6.01
N LEU A 72 0.25 -24.49 5.92
CA LEU A 72 1.01 -24.25 4.71
C LEU A 72 2.40 -24.90 4.90
N LEU A 73 2.75 -25.90 4.08
CA LEU A 73 4.01 -26.66 4.19
C LEU A 73 4.25 -27.20 5.62
N ASP A 74 3.22 -27.85 6.21
CA ASP A 74 3.21 -28.39 7.57
C ASP A 74 3.39 -27.38 8.70
N ARG A 75 3.35 -26.08 8.39
CA ARG A 75 3.40 -24.98 9.36
C ARG A 75 2.10 -24.22 9.39
N GLY A 76 1.66 -23.88 10.59
CA GLY A 76 0.48 -23.07 10.85
C GLY A 76 0.81 -21.89 11.76
N LEU A 77 -0.16 -21.02 11.93
CA LEU A 77 -0.10 -19.90 12.87
C LEU A 77 -1.30 -19.98 13.80
N ALA A 78 -1.08 -19.79 15.07
CA ALA A 78 -2.16 -19.72 16.06
C ALA A 78 -1.89 -18.63 17.09
N VAL A 79 -2.94 -17.94 17.52
CA VAL A 79 -2.87 -16.95 18.58
C VAL A 79 -3.19 -17.63 19.91
N CYS A 80 -2.32 -17.44 20.88
CA CYS A 80 -2.53 -17.95 22.23
C CYS A 80 -3.53 -17.05 22.97
N SER A 81 -4.69 -17.60 23.35
CA SER A 81 -5.74 -16.85 24.07
C SER A 81 -5.46 -16.74 25.55
N GLU A 82 -4.77 -17.72 26.14
CA GLU A 82 -4.51 -17.83 27.57
C GLU A 82 -3.04 -18.04 27.87
N ASN A 83 -2.62 -17.76 29.10
CA ASN A 83 -1.24 -18.05 29.51
C ASN A 83 -1.06 -19.56 29.67
N VAL A 84 -0.02 -20.09 29.05
CA VAL A 84 0.33 -21.52 29.25
C VAL A 84 1.18 -21.63 30.51
N ALA A 85 0.60 -22.21 31.57
CA ALA A 85 1.27 -22.38 32.85
C ALA A 85 2.58 -23.18 32.70
N GLY A 86 3.67 -22.69 33.27
CA GLY A 86 4.98 -23.34 33.18
C GLY A 86 5.77 -23.04 31.92
N SER A 87 5.23 -22.24 30.98
CA SER A 87 5.92 -21.79 29.75
C SER A 87 6.10 -20.28 29.69
N ASN A 88 6.97 -19.80 28.80
CA ASN A 88 7.10 -18.39 28.48
C ASN A 88 6.01 -17.86 27.52
N ILE A 89 5.03 -18.72 27.16
CA ILE A 89 3.97 -18.36 26.23
C ILE A 89 2.86 -17.65 26.99
N LYS A 90 2.73 -16.37 26.71
CA LYS A 90 1.71 -15.51 27.32
C LYS A 90 0.51 -15.32 26.41
N SER A 91 -0.63 -15.01 27.00
CA SER A 91 -1.81 -14.60 26.26
C SER A 91 -1.50 -13.47 25.28
N GLY A 92 -2.00 -13.60 24.06
CA GLY A 92 -1.72 -12.69 22.96
C GLY A 92 -0.37 -12.90 22.29
N SER A 93 0.29 -14.04 22.50
CA SER A 93 1.43 -14.47 21.69
C SER A 93 0.95 -15.06 20.37
N LEU A 94 1.66 -14.79 19.29
CA LEU A 94 1.50 -15.49 18.01
C LEU A 94 2.49 -16.65 17.99
N CYS A 95 1.99 -17.87 17.88
CA CYS A 95 2.80 -19.08 17.83
C CYS A 95 2.84 -19.65 16.42
N LEU A 96 4.06 -19.91 15.94
CA LEU A 96 4.30 -20.74 14.77
C LEU A 96 4.14 -22.19 15.20
N THR A 97 3.28 -22.93 14.52
CA THR A 97 2.97 -24.31 14.85
C THR A 97 3.42 -25.25 13.74
N ARG A 98 3.77 -26.49 14.10
CA ARG A 98 4.05 -27.58 13.18
C ARG A 98 2.99 -28.66 13.36
N ARG A 99 2.44 -29.16 12.28
CA ARG A 99 1.45 -30.22 12.30
C ARG A 99 1.97 -31.42 13.06
N ALA A 100 1.20 -31.92 14.02
CA ALA A 100 1.50 -33.10 14.78
C ALA A 100 0.20 -33.75 15.28
N SER A 101 0.21 -35.06 15.44
CA SER A 101 -0.89 -35.85 16.02
C SER A 101 -0.61 -36.35 17.43
N ALA A 102 0.62 -36.15 17.93
CA ALA A 102 1.04 -36.49 19.27
C ALA A 102 1.98 -35.42 19.80
N ALA A 103 2.05 -35.26 21.13
CA ALA A 103 2.94 -34.36 21.82
C ALA A 103 3.63 -35.11 22.97
N SER A 104 4.91 -34.82 23.18
CA SER A 104 5.64 -35.22 24.36
C SER A 104 5.19 -34.41 25.59
N ALA A 105 5.43 -34.95 26.78
CA ALA A 105 5.01 -34.29 28.03
C ALA A 105 5.50 -32.85 28.17
N ASP A 106 6.71 -32.54 27.67
CA ASP A 106 7.37 -31.25 27.75
C ASP A 106 7.08 -30.31 26.58
N GLU A 107 6.38 -30.79 25.55
CA GLU A 107 6.05 -29.98 24.37
C GLU A 107 4.73 -29.26 24.55
N VAL A 108 4.67 -28.01 24.08
CA VAL A 108 3.42 -27.26 24.06
C VAL A 108 2.65 -27.59 22.80
N ALA A 109 1.49 -28.20 22.98
CA ALA A 109 0.60 -28.62 21.92
C ALA A 109 -0.55 -27.61 21.73
N LEU A 110 -0.91 -27.37 20.48
CA LEU A 110 -2.18 -26.77 20.09
C LEU A 110 -3.20 -27.89 20.01
N TYR A 111 -4.22 -27.86 20.83
CA TYR A 111 -5.28 -28.82 20.85
C TYR A 111 -6.63 -28.21 20.51
N LYS A 112 -7.56 -29.03 20.09
CA LYS A 112 -8.94 -28.67 19.82
C LYS A 112 -9.87 -29.43 20.78
N LEU A 113 -10.71 -28.67 21.51
CA LEU A 113 -11.71 -29.21 22.41
C LEU A 113 -13.00 -28.44 22.24
N GLY A 114 -14.12 -29.13 21.95
CA GLY A 114 -15.42 -28.47 21.78
C GLY A 114 -15.44 -27.39 20.68
N GLY A 115 -14.63 -27.55 19.62
CA GLY A 115 -14.53 -26.56 18.52
C GLY A 115 -13.60 -25.36 18.79
N LYS A 116 -13.08 -25.24 20.00
CA LYS A 116 -12.12 -24.18 20.40
C LYS A 116 -10.69 -24.69 20.33
N TYR A 117 -9.75 -23.80 20.02
CA TYR A 117 -8.33 -24.09 20.02
C TYR A 117 -7.66 -23.46 21.25
N ALA A 118 -6.80 -24.23 21.93
CA ALA A 118 -6.02 -23.76 23.05
C ALA A 118 -4.64 -24.43 23.07
N PHE A 119 -3.73 -23.87 23.88
CA PHE A 119 -2.39 -24.41 24.05
C PHE A 119 -2.23 -24.99 25.46
N ALA A 120 -1.64 -26.17 25.56
CA ALA A 120 -1.24 -26.79 26.81
C ALA A 120 0.02 -27.64 26.61
N PHE A 121 0.69 -27.97 27.70
CA PHE A 121 1.73 -29.01 27.67
C PHE A 121 1.10 -30.38 27.39
N GLY A 122 1.85 -31.26 26.73
CA GLY A 122 1.39 -32.61 26.48
C GLY A 122 0.99 -33.38 27.76
N SER A 123 1.66 -33.07 28.89
CA SER A 123 1.34 -33.64 30.22
C SER A 123 0.04 -33.11 30.84
N SER A 124 -0.48 -31.97 30.39
CA SER A 124 -1.65 -31.28 30.98
C SER A 124 -2.82 -31.16 29.99
N LEU A 125 -2.84 -32.01 28.96
CA LEU A 125 -3.93 -32.03 27.98
C LEU A 125 -5.23 -32.52 28.62
N PRO A 126 -6.37 -31.83 28.40
CA PRO A 126 -7.67 -32.31 28.90
C PRO A 126 -8.11 -33.56 28.19
N GLU A 127 -8.90 -34.40 28.90
CA GLU A 127 -9.48 -35.59 28.30
C GLU A 127 -10.38 -35.27 27.13
N GLY A 128 -10.26 -35.99 26.04
CA GLY A 128 -11.01 -35.78 24.81
C GLY A 128 -10.46 -34.66 23.89
N ALA A 129 -9.32 -34.04 24.26
CA ALA A 129 -8.64 -33.08 23.40
C ALA A 129 -7.97 -33.77 22.20
N SER A 130 -8.15 -33.22 21.00
CA SER A 130 -7.43 -33.65 19.81
C SER A 130 -6.25 -32.73 19.55
N ILE A 131 -5.04 -33.30 19.51
CA ILE A 131 -3.83 -32.56 19.17
C ILE A 131 -3.85 -32.23 17.68
N VAL A 132 -3.63 -30.97 17.34
CA VAL A 132 -3.62 -30.44 15.98
C VAL A 132 -2.19 -30.11 15.53
N ALA A 133 -1.40 -29.53 16.42
CA ALA A 133 -0.05 -29.08 16.11
C ALA A 133 0.79 -28.91 17.39
N LEU A 134 2.10 -28.77 17.20
CA LEU A 134 3.06 -28.38 18.26
C LEU A 134 3.53 -26.96 18.05
N ALA A 135 3.64 -26.18 19.14
CA ALA A 135 4.22 -24.85 19.11
C ALA A 135 5.74 -24.95 18.95
N THR A 136 6.30 -24.30 17.94
CA THR A 136 7.75 -24.24 17.70
C THR A 136 8.38 -22.94 18.15
N HIS A 137 7.80 -21.82 17.77
CA HIS A 137 8.24 -20.49 18.14
C HIS A 137 7.03 -19.61 18.48
N CYS A 138 7.10 -18.85 19.56
CA CYS A 138 6.05 -17.93 19.94
C CYS A 138 6.60 -16.53 20.10
N VAL A 139 5.97 -15.56 19.44
CA VAL A 139 6.34 -14.15 19.52
C VAL A 139 5.28 -13.42 20.35
N PRO A 140 5.69 -12.86 21.50
CA PRO A 140 4.77 -12.14 22.37
C PRO A 140 4.22 -10.87 21.68
N PHE A 141 3.05 -10.41 22.10
CA PHE A 141 2.35 -9.20 21.68
C PHE A 141 1.80 -9.18 20.24
N ILE A 142 2.40 -9.87 19.28
CA ILE A 142 1.94 -9.85 17.87
C ILE A 142 0.53 -10.45 17.75
N GLY A 143 0.22 -11.48 18.54
CA GLY A 143 -1.11 -12.09 18.54
C GLY A 143 -2.20 -11.14 19.05
N LYS A 144 -1.91 -10.26 20.03
CA LYS A 144 -2.86 -9.21 20.44
C LYS A 144 -3.16 -8.25 19.31
N PHE A 145 -2.14 -7.83 18.57
CA PHE A 145 -2.31 -6.97 17.40
C PHE A 145 -3.19 -7.66 16.33
N ILE A 146 -2.87 -8.91 15.99
CA ILE A 146 -3.64 -9.70 15.03
C ILE A 146 -5.09 -9.88 15.49
N SER A 147 -5.32 -10.22 16.76
CA SER A 147 -6.66 -10.35 17.33
C SER A 147 -7.44 -9.04 17.28
N SER A 148 -6.78 -7.91 17.59
CA SER A 148 -7.39 -6.58 17.47
C SER A 148 -7.76 -6.24 16.03
N VAL A 149 -6.86 -6.51 15.07
CA VAL A 149 -7.14 -6.29 13.64
C VAL A 149 -8.29 -7.18 13.17
N THR A 150 -8.32 -8.45 13.59
CA THR A 150 -9.39 -9.38 13.21
C THR A 150 -10.75 -8.94 13.75
N ASN A 151 -10.80 -8.43 15.00
CA ASN A 151 -12.04 -7.94 15.60
C ASN A 151 -12.51 -6.60 15.02
N MET A 152 -11.57 -5.74 14.59
CA MET A 152 -11.85 -4.39 14.09
C MET A 152 -11.41 -4.22 12.62
N TRP A 153 -11.46 -5.28 11.83
CA TRP A 153 -10.92 -5.29 10.46
C TRP A 153 -11.50 -4.16 9.58
N ILE A 154 -12.79 -3.82 9.77
CA ILE A 154 -13.46 -2.72 9.05
C ILE A 154 -12.78 -1.39 9.37
N VAL A 155 -12.47 -1.12 10.65
CA VAL A 155 -11.82 0.12 11.08
C VAL A 155 -10.42 0.23 10.47
N TYR A 156 -9.65 -0.86 10.50
CA TYR A 156 -8.32 -0.89 9.89
C TYR A 156 -8.36 -0.74 8.37
N ALA A 157 -9.31 -1.39 7.68
CA ALA A 157 -9.51 -1.24 6.25
C ALA A 157 -9.87 0.20 5.88
N CYS A 158 -10.84 0.81 6.59
CA CYS A 158 -11.22 2.21 6.37
C CYS A 158 -10.07 3.17 6.64
N SER A 159 -9.29 2.97 7.69
CA SER A 159 -8.15 3.83 8.02
C SER A 159 -7.03 3.73 6.97
N ALA A 160 -6.73 2.54 6.47
CA ALA A 160 -5.76 2.34 5.39
C ALA A 160 -6.22 3.02 4.09
N LEU A 161 -7.50 2.90 3.76
CA LEU A 161 -8.09 3.53 2.59
C LEU A 161 -8.08 5.06 2.69
N ALA A 162 -8.41 5.60 3.88
CA ALA A 162 -8.33 7.03 4.15
C ALA A 162 -6.89 7.55 4.04
N ALA A 163 -5.90 6.82 4.55
CA ALA A 163 -4.49 7.19 4.42
C ALA A 163 -4.04 7.24 2.95
N ILE A 164 -4.43 6.26 2.14
CA ILE A 164 -4.14 6.24 0.69
C ILE A 164 -4.80 7.44 0.00
N LEU A 165 -6.06 7.75 0.32
CA LEU A 165 -6.77 8.90 -0.26
C LEU A 165 -6.09 10.22 0.11
N ILE A 166 -5.69 10.40 1.35
CA ILE A 166 -4.96 11.60 1.80
C ILE A 166 -3.65 11.76 1.01
N ILE A 167 -2.88 10.68 0.85
CA ILE A 167 -1.63 10.70 0.07
C ILE A 167 -1.91 11.06 -1.40
N LEU A 168 -2.98 10.52 -1.98
CA LEU A 168 -3.38 10.84 -3.35
C LEU A 168 -3.82 12.30 -3.51
N ILE A 169 -4.58 12.85 -2.54
CA ILE A 169 -4.99 14.25 -2.55
C ILE A 169 -3.77 15.18 -2.45
N ILE A 170 -2.85 14.90 -1.53
CA ILE A 170 -1.60 15.65 -1.40
C ILE A 170 -0.80 15.58 -2.71
N ARG A 171 -0.72 14.41 -3.32
CA ARG A 171 -0.05 14.23 -4.62
C ARG A 171 -0.71 15.07 -5.71
N LEU A 172 -2.03 15.05 -5.84
CA LEU A 172 -2.79 15.84 -6.79
C LEU A 172 -2.58 17.35 -6.54
N ALA A 173 -2.75 17.82 -5.31
CA ALA A 173 -2.58 19.22 -4.95
C ALA A 173 -1.16 19.72 -5.21
N ALA A 174 -0.14 18.94 -4.87
CA ALA A 174 1.26 19.33 -5.07
C ALA A 174 1.69 19.37 -6.55
N PHE A 175 1.00 18.62 -7.43
CA PHE A 175 1.39 18.50 -8.84
C PHE A 175 0.41 19.17 -9.82
N SER A 176 -0.73 19.68 -9.32
CA SER A 176 -1.73 20.40 -10.13
C SER A 176 -1.64 21.91 -9.98
N ALA A 177 -0.67 22.44 -9.22
CA ALA A 177 -0.46 23.88 -9.13
C ALA A 177 -0.05 24.40 -10.54
N PRO A 178 -0.85 25.29 -11.17
CA PRO A 178 -0.49 25.89 -12.45
C PRO A 178 0.78 26.74 -12.25
N ASP A 179 1.72 26.61 -13.19
CA ASP A 179 2.91 27.47 -13.24
C ASP A 179 2.47 28.93 -13.46
N GLU A 180 2.30 29.70 -12.40
CA GLU A 180 2.02 31.14 -12.49
C GLU A 180 3.18 31.96 -13.08
N SER A 181 4.28 31.33 -13.46
CA SER A 181 5.49 32.02 -13.93
C SER A 181 5.43 32.52 -15.38
N VAL A 182 4.33 32.26 -16.12
CA VAL A 182 4.25 32.64 -17.56
C VAL A 182 3.60 34.02 -17.78
N THR A 183 2.95 34.61 -16.79
CA THR A 183 2.20 35.88 -16.98
C THR A 183 3.00 37.16 -16.74
N ASP A 184 4.14 37.12 -16.07
CA ASP A 184 4.91 38.35 -15.76
C ASP A 184 5.82 38.86 -16.89
N GLY A 185 6.04 38.05 -17.96
CA GLY A 185 6.90 38.43 -19.08
C GLY A 185 6.29 39.39 -20.10
N VAL A 186 4.97 39.56 -20.13
CA VAL A 186 4.29 40.31 -21.22
C VAL A 186 3.99 41.80 -20.87
N LYS A 187 4.03 42.18 -19.61
CA LYS A 187 3.66 43.57 -19.18
C LYS A 187 4.77 44.60 -19.23
N SER A 188 6.03 44.23 -19.49
CA SER A 188 7.17 45.13 -19.39
C SER A 188 7.60 45.87 -20.68
N LYS A 189 6.89 45.70 -21.83
CA LYS A 189 7.33 46.28 -23.11
C LYS A 189 6.45 47.38 -23.69
N LYS A 190 5.58 48.04 -22.90
CA LYS A 190 4.67 49.06 -23.43
C LYS A 190 4.77 50.43 -22.71
N SER A 191 5.96 50.85 -22.31
CA SER A 191 6.17 52.25 -21.85
C SER A 191 7.55 52.75 -22.22
N ARG A 192 7.78 53.04 -23.48
CA ARG A 192 8.78 54.02 -23.94
C ARG A 192 8.37 54.50 -25.34
N LYS A 193 7.56 55.53 -25.41
CA LYS A 193 7.57 56.55 -26.43
C LYS A 193 7.30 57.89 -25.76
#